data_5230ff4ded7dc9515f862624469e8da1
#
_entry.id   5230ff4ded7dc9515f862624469e8da1
#
_cell.length_a   1.000
_cell.length_b   1.000
_cell.length_c   1.000
_cell.angle_alpha   90.00
_cell.angle_beta   90.00
_cell.angle_gamma   90.00
#
_symmetry.space_group_name_H-M   'P 1'
#
loop_
_entity.id
_entity.type
_entity.pdbx_description
1 polymer ?
#
loop_
_entity_poly.entity_id
_entity_poly.type
_entity_poly.pdbx_seq_one_letter_code
_entity_poly.pdbx_strand_id
1 'polypeptide(L)'
;MSILSVSAEPIHGRVRPDIAILSSLGAHPVGNYVLVRIADDEGRIGLGEANVTSVWSGDTQAGVLALVREVLAPLVIGADPFDLEWIERRMERAAFGNSFARAAVEMALLDLQGRILGVPVYKLLGGRDVPPSGDRGVRLKFVVGVEEPAVAAQRARRMVERGWRAIKVKVGRHEHPRVDVERLQAVREAIGPDVFLSVDANGGYTVDQAVWAASRFEKLEVALFEQPTRRGDHVAMAEVRRRSGVPIMADESVFTPRDALEVIRAGAADVLSLYPGKHGGMRPMQAIARLAESAGVLCTIGSNLEREVATAAMAHVTVATPNIRCERFPGDLIGPVYFEQPLSHPPLRYEADRLFVPEGPGLGVAVDPPVG
;
A
#
# COMPACT_ATOMS: atom_id res chain seq x y z
N MET A 1 6.26 -27.80 -17.09
CA MET A 1 5.22 -27.00 -16.45
C MET A 1 5.15 -25.70 -17.21
N SER A 2 3.96 -25.32 -17.64
CA SER A 2 3.80 -24.11 -18.43
C SER A 2 2.51 -23.38 -18.04
N ILE A 3 2.51 -22.07 -18.20
CA ILE A 3 1.32 -21.22 -18.01
C ILE A 3 0.39 -21.46 -19.19
N LEU A 4 -0.82 -21.96 -18.92
CA LEU A 4 -1.81 -22.28 -19.94
C LEU A 4 -2.66 -21.07 -20.31
N SER A 5 -3.07 -20.27 -19.31
CA SER A 5 -3.94 -19.11 -19.55
C SER A 5 -3.71 -17.99 -18.54
N VAL A 6 -4.00 -16.77 -19.00
CA VAL A 6 -4.06 -15.56 -18.19
C VAL A 6 -5.40 -14.88 -18.47
N SER A 7 -6.19 -14.66 -17.44
CA SER A 7 -7.46 -13.93 -17.55
C SER A 7 -7.47 -12.72 -16.62
N ALA A 8 -8.24 -11.71 -16.98
CA ALA A 8 -8.44 -10.51 -16.19
C ALA A 8 -9.92 -10.13 -16.20
N GLU A 9 -10.46 -9.80 -15.02
CA GLU A 9 -11.85 -9.43 -14.85
C GLU A 9 -11.99 -8.17 -13.99
N PRO A 10 -12.98 -7.30 -14.27
CA PRO A 10 -13.23 -6.13 -13.45
C PRO A 10 -13.93 -6.56 -12.16
N ILE A 11 -13.49 -6.05 -11.04
CA ILE A 11 -14.19 -6.17 -9.78
C ILE A 11 -14.38 -4.79 -9.14
N HIS A 12 -15.41 -4.65 -8.33
CA HIS A 12 -15.78 -3.42 -7.66
C HIS A 12 -15.93 -3.66 -6.17
N GLY A 13 -15.61 -2.65 -5.37
CA GLY A 13 -15.85 -2.65 -3.94
C GLY A 13 -16.63 -1.42 -3.53
N ARG A 14 -17.77 -1.59 -2.89
CA ARG A 14 -18.51 -0.49 -2.28
C ARG A 14 -17.88 -0.17 -0.92
N VAL A 15 -17.40 1.05 -0.77
CA VAL A 15 -16.82 1.52 0.49
C VAL A 15 -17.94 1.79 1.49
N ARG A 16 -17.75 1.35 2.73
CA ARG A 16 -18.66 1.59 3.85
C ARG A 16 -18.77 3.08 4.13
N PRO A 17 -19.98 3.69 4.09
CA PRO A 17 -20.14 5.13 4.25
C PRO A 17 -19.69 5.66 5.62
N ASP A 18 -19.80 4.84 6.67
CA ASP A 18 -19.47 5.20 8.05
C ASP A 18 -17.97 5.41 8.30
N ILE A 19 -17.11 4.91 7.39
CA ILE A 19 -15.64 5.02 7.48
C ILE A 19 -14.99 5.50 6.16
N ALA A 20 -15.78 5.96 5.19
CA ALA A 20 -15.24 6.47 3.92
C ALA A 20 -14.20 7.58 4.16
N ILE A 21 -13.11 7.53 3.37
CA ILE A 21 -11.99 8.47 3.50
C ILE A 21 -12.17 9.61 2.49
N LEU A 22 -12.05 10.83 2.99
CA LEU A 22 -11.87 12.03 2.19
C LEU A 22 -10.41 12.50 2.33
N SER A 23 -9.71 12.67 1.20
CA SER A 23 -8.32 13.15 1.16
C SER A 23 -8.21 14.47 0.36
N SER A 24 -6.99 14.99 0.19
CA SER A 24 -6.75 16.13 -0.73
C SER A 24 -7.10 15.78 -2.19
N LEU A 25 -7.07 14.50 -2.55
CA LEU A 25 -7.40 13.99 -3.89
C LEU A 25 -8.91 13.72 -4.10
N GLY A 26 -9.73 13.85 -3.06
CA GLY A 26 -11.18 13.64 -3.13
C GLY A 26 -11.67 12.41 -2.35
N ALA A 27 -12.93 12.03 -2.61
CA ALA A 27 -13.58 10.86 -2.03
C ALA A 27 -13.75 9.76 -3.09
N HIS A 28 -13.62 8.51 -2.67
CA HIS A 28 -13.74 7.33 -3.53
C HIS A 28 -14.77 6.36 -2.94
N PRO A 29 -16.08 6.55 -3.21
CA PRO A 29 -17.14 5.71 -2.63
C PRO A 29 -17.19 4.31 -3.22
N VAL A 30 -16.60 4.11 -4.39
CA VAL A 30 -16.48 2.81 -5.08
C VAL A 30 -15.03 2.62 -5.50
N GLY A 31 -14.43 1.52 -5.08
CA GLY A 31 -13.12 1.08 -5.55
C GLY A 31 -13.27 0.28 -6.84
N ASN A 32 -12.38 0.52 -7.80
CA ASN A 32 -12.28 -0.19 -9.06
C ASN A 32 -11.00 -1.02 -9.06
N TYR A 33 -11.12 -2.32 -9.37
CA TYR A 33 -10.00 -3.26 -9.34
C TYR A 33 -10.05 -4.15 -10.58
N VAL A 34 -8.91 -4.77 -10.88
CA VAL A 34 -8.82 -5.85 -11.86
C VAL A 34 -8.24 -7.07 -11.15
N LEU A 35 -9.00 -8.17 -11.14
CA LEU A 35 -8.54 -9.46 -10.68
C LEU A 35 -7.88 -10.19 -11.84
N VAL A 36 -6.66 -10.67 -11.63
CA VAL A 36 -5.89 -11.46 -12.59
C VAL A 36 -5.83 -12.90 -12.09
N ARG A 37 -6.10 -13.86 -12.99
CA ARG A 37 -5.95 -15.29 -12.75
C ARG A 37 -4.96 -15.88 -13.75
N ILE A 38 -3.97 -16.61 -13.27
CA ILE A 38 -3.01 -17.35 -14.09
C ILE A 38 -3.17 -18.83 -13.81
N ALA A 39 -3.51 -19.62 -14.83
CA ALA A 39 -3.62 -21.07 -14.70
C ALA A 39 -2.45 -21.78 -15.39
N ASP A 40 -1.94 -22.84 -14.73
CA ASP A 40 -0.94 -23.73 -15.32
C ASP A 40 -1.57 -24.95 -16.03
N ASP A 41 -0.74 -25.79 -16.63
CA ASP A 41 -1.11 -27.01 -17.34
C ASP A 41 -1.63 -28.14 -16.42
N GLU A 42 -1.57 -27.99 -15.10
CA GLU A 42 -2.17 -28.89 -14.11
C GLU A 42 -3.46 -28.34 -13.49
N GLY A 43 -3.92 -27.17 -13.94
CA GLY A 43 -5.17 -26.53 -13.49
C GLY A 43 -5.05 -25.77 -12.17
N ARG A 44 -3.85 -25.53 -11.64
CA ARG A 44 -3.65 -24.64 -10.47
C ARG A 44 -3.80 -23.19 -10.90
N ILE A 45 -4.39 -22.39 -10.05
CA ILE A 45 -4.68 -20.98 -10.33
C ILE A 45 -3.98 -20.10 -9.32
N GLY A 46 -3.17 -19.15 -9.80
CA GLY A 46 -2.63 -18.05 -9.04
C GLY A 46 -3.46 -16.77 -9.22
N LEU A 47 -3.57 -15.97 -8.17
CA LEU A 47 -4.39 -14.76 -8.09
C LEU A 47 -3.52 -13.51 -7.95
N GLY A 48 -3.91 -12.45 -8.64
CA GLY A 48 -3.33 -11.12 -8.48
C GLY A 48 -4.39 -10.03 -8.61
N GLU A 49 -4.11 -8.86 -8.07
CA GLU A 49 -5.07 -7.76 -8.02
C GLU A 49 -4.39 -6.44 -8.36
N ALA A 50 -4.99 -5.68 -9.27
CA ALA A 50 -4.64 -4.29 -9.52
C ALA A 50 -5.69 -3.38 -8.91
N ASN A 51 -5.29 -2.51 -8.00
CA ASN A 51 -6.11 -1.39 -7.56
C ASN A 51 -5.99 -0.25 -8.58
N VAL A 52 -7.11 0.33 -8.96
CA VAL A 52 -7.16 1.35 -10.01
C VAL A 52 -7.77 2.63 -9.49
N THR A 53 -6.93 3.66 -9.30
CA THR A 53 -7.35 4.98 -8.84
C THR A 53 -6.78 6.05 -9.76
N SER A 54 -7.58 6.50 -10.74
CA SER A 54 -7.12 7.37 -11.83
C SER A 54 -6.49 8.68 -11.36
N VAL A 55 -7.04 9.31 -10.33
CA VAL A 55 -6.50 10.57 -9.77
C VAL A 55 -5.15 10.39 -9.09
N TRP A 56 -4.82 9.17 -8.68
CA TRP A 56 -3.59 8.84 -7.97
C TRP A 56 -2.52 8.24 -8.88
N SER A 57 -2.85 7.18 -9.64
CA SER A 57 -1.91 6.47 -10.51
C SER A 57 -2.01 6.86 -11.99
N GLY A 58 -3.14 7.43 -12.42
CA GLY A 58 -3.42 7.69 -13.83
C GLY A 58 -4.04 6.50 -14.56
N ASP A 59 -4.08 5.32 -13.94
CA ASP A 59 -4.66 4.13 -14.55
C ASP A 59 -6.18 4.18 -14.56
N THR A 60 -6.79 3.53 -15.55
CA THR A 60 -8.23 3.27 -15.61
C THR A 60 -8.49 1.77 -15.62
N GLN A 61 -9.63 1.32 -15.07
CA GLN A 61 -9.96 -0.10 -15.04
C GLN A 61 -9.97 -0.72 -16.44
N ALA A 62 -10.58 -0.04 -17.42
CA ALA A 62 -10.59 -0.48 -18.81
C ALA A 62 -9.17 -0.57 -19.40
N GLY A 63 -8.31 0.42 -19.11
CA GLY A 63 -6.92 0.41 -19.55
C GLY A 63 -6.11 -0.74 -18.98
N VAL A 64 -6.24 -1.01 -17.68
CA VAL A 64 -5.58 -2.14 -17.02
C VAL A 64 -6.08 -3.47 -17.59
N LEU A 65 -7.40 -3.63 -17.79
CA LEU A 65 -7.98 -4.83 -18.41
C LEU A 65 -7.42 -5.09 -19.81
N ALA A 66 -7.43 -4.06 -20.66
CA ALA A 66 -6.89 -4.15 -22.01
C ALA A 66 -5.40 -4.49 -22.00
N LEU A 67 -4.61 -3.80 -21.17
CA LEU A 67 -3.18 -4.04 -21.06
C LEU A 67 -2.86 -5.47 -20.63
N VAL A 68 -3.55 -5.98 -19.60
CA VAL A 68 -3.33 -7.36 -19.15
C VAL A 68 -3.70 -8.35 -20.25
N ARG A 69 -4.86 -8.20 -20.89
CA ARG A 69 -5.37 -9.17 -21.89
C ARG A 69 -4.60 -9.14 -23.20
N GLU A 70 -4.28 -7.95 -23.71
CA GLU A 70 -3.77 -7.78 -25.05
C GLU A 70 -2.23 -7.72 -25.12
N VAL A 71 -1.59 -7.29 -24.04
CA VAL A 71 -0.14 -7.05 -24.00
C VAL A 71 0.57 -8.01 -23.04
N LEU A 72 0.15 -8.08 -21.76
CA LEU A 72 0.89 -8.84 -20.76
C LEU A 72 0.61 -10.35 -20.85
N ALA A 73 -0.64 -10.76 -21.04
CA ALA A 73 -1.00 -12.17 -21.13
C ALA A 73 -0.23 -12.93 -22.25
N PRO A 74 -0.10 -12.40 -23.48
CA PRO A 74 0.69 -13.04 -24.53
C PRO A 74 2.18 -13.22 -24.19
N LEU A 75 2.71 -12.41 -23.28
CA LEU A 75 4.11 -12.52 -22.85
C LEU A 75 4.32 -13.64 -21.81
N VAL A 76 3.26 -14.01 -21.11
CA VAL A 76 3.29 -14.92 -19.96
C VAL A 76 2.83 -16.32 -20.34
N ILE A 77 1.85 -16.45 -21.25
CA ILE A 77 1.34 -17.75 -21.73
C ILE A 77 2.46 -18.54 -22.40
N GLY A 78 2.57 -19.82 -22.03
CA GLY A 78 3.60 -20.75 -22.50
C GLY A 78 4.94 -20.68 -21.76
N ALA A 79 5.13 -19.66 -20.89
CA ALA A 79 6.34 -19.56 -20.07
C ALA A 79 6.30 -20.53 -18.88
N ASP A 80 7.45 -20.85 -18.33
CA ASP A 80 7.55 -21.48 -17.01
C ASP A 80 7.22 -20.42 -15.94
N PRO A 81 6.29 -20.69 -15.00
CA PRO A 81 5.96 -19.74 -13.95
C PRO A 81 7.16 -19.36 -13.06
N PHE A 82 8.24 -20.15 -13.05
CA PHE A 82 9.47 -19.88 -12.30
C PHE A 82 10.46 -18.95 -13.03
N ASP A 83 10.26 -18.67 -14.32
CA ASP A 83 11.07 -17.70 -15.09
C ASP A 83 10.71 -16.23 -14.75
N LEU A 84 10.42 -15.94 -13.48
CA LEU A 84 9.82 -14.71 -13.02
C LEU A 84 10.62 -13.46 -13.39
N GLU A 85 11.93 -13.45 -13.17
CA GLU A 85 12.82 -12.34 -13.54
C GLU A 85 12.76 -12.01 -15.04
N TRP A 86 12.73 -13.06 -15.87
CA TRP A 86 12.65 -12.90 -17.32
C TRP A 86 11.27 -12.37 -17.74
N ILE A 87 10.19 -12.85 -17.11
CA ILE A 87 8.82 -12.40 -17.36
C ILE A 87 8.68 -10.92 -16.96
N GLU A 88 9.14 -10.54 -15.76
CA GLU A 88 9.12 -9.16 -15.26
C GLU A 88 9.81 -8.20 -16.23
N ARG A 89 11.00 -8.54 -16.71
CA ARG A 89 11.75 -7.71 -17.68
C ARG A 89 11.01 -7.57 -19.02
N ARG A 90 10.34 -8.61 -19.49
CA ARG A 90 9.52 -8.54 -20.70
C ARG A 90 8.32 -7.63 -20.52
N MET A 91 7.61 -7.77 -19.40
CA MET A 91 6.47 -6.90 -19.08
C MET A 91 6.91 -5.42 -18.95
N GLU A 92 8.04 -5.17 -18.30
CA GLU A 92 8.57 -3.81 -18.16
C GLU A 92 8.92 -3.16 -19.50
N ARG A 93 9.48 -3.92 -20.44
CA ARG A 93 9.80 -3.45 -21.80
C ARG A 93 8.56 -3.26 -22.67
N ALA A 94 7.51 -4.04 -22.45
CA ALA A 94 6.30 -3.99 -23.25
C ALA A 94 5.37 -2.84 -22.87
N ALA A 95 5.40 -2.40 -21.60
CA ALA A 95 4.50 -1.36 -21.11
C ALA A 95 5.22 -0.40 -20.16
N PHE A 96 5.53 0.80 -20.66
CA PHE A 96 6.09 1.86 -19.81
C PHE A 96 5.08 2.29 -18.74
N GLY A 97 5.52 2.44 -17.50
CA GLY A 97 4.63 2.72 -16.37
C GLY A 97 3.73 1.52 -16.06
N ASN A 98 2.43 1.76 -15.91
CA ASN A 98 1.40 0.72 -15.69
C ASN A 98 1.78 -0.29 -14.59
N SER A 99 2.33 0.21 -13.49
CA SER A 99 2.87 -0.61 -12.41
C SER A 99 1.82 -1.52 -11.78
N PHE A 100 0.59 -1.05 -11.64
CA PHE A 100 -0.50 -1.83 -11.04
C PHE A 100 -0.89 -3.06 -11.87
N ALA A 101 -0.93 -2.92 -13.20
CA ALA A 101 -1.19 -4.05 -14.10
C ALA A 101 -0.07 -5.12 -14.01
N ARG A 102 1.20 -4.67 -14.04
CA ARG A 102 2.36 -5.57 -13.91
C ARG A 102 2.40 -6.25 -12.54
N ALA A 103 2.10 -5.50 -11.49
CA ALA A 103 2.04 -6.03 -10.12
C ALA A 103 0.98 -7.14 -9.99
N ALA A 104 -0.20 -6.96 -10.58
CA ALA A 104 -1.24 -7.98 -10.54
C ALA A 104 -0.79 -9.29 -11.23
N VAL A 105 -0.08 -9.20 -12.36
CA VAL A 105 0.47 -10.39 -13.03
C VAL A 105 1.58 -11.03 -12.18
N GLU A 106 2.48 -10.25 -11.61
CA GLU A 106 3.57 -10.75 -10.74
C GLU A 106 3.02 -11.40 -9.46
N MET A 107 2.02 -10.80 -8.81
CA MET A 107 1.34 -11.39 -7.66
C MET A 107 0.74 -12.75 -8.02
N ALA A 108 0.04 -12.85 -9.17
CA ALA A 108 -0.56 -14.10 -9.62
C ALA A 108 0.49 -15.17 -9.91
N LEU A 109 1.65 -14.80 -10.45
CA LEU A 109 2.77 -15.73 -10.67
C LEU A 109 3.33 -16.23 -9.34
N LEU A 110 3.57 -15.38 -8.37
CA LEU A 110 4.07 -15.78 -7.06
C LEU A 110 3.04 -16.60 -6.27
N ASP A 111 1.75 -16.29 -6.37
CA ASP A 111 0.68 -17.12 -5.80
C ASP A 111 0.70 -18.51 -6.43
N LEU A 112 0.79 -18.60 -7.75
CA LEU A 112 0.88 -19.87 -8.48
C LEU A 112 2.11 -20.67 -8.05
N GLN A 113 3.30 -20.06 -8.00
CA GLN A 113 4.52 -20.70 -7.53
C GLN A 113 4.37 -21.26 -6.11
N GLY A 114 3.80 -20.47 -5.20
CA GLY A 114 3.54 -20.91 -3.84
C GLY A 114 2.58 -22.11 -3.77
N ARG A 115 1.55 -22.14 -4.61
CA ARG A 115 0.63 -23.28 -4.73
C ARG A 115 1.29 -24.52 -5.31
N ILE A 116 2.14 -24.35 -6.31
CA ILE A 116 2.93 -25.45 -6.92
C ILE A 116 3.85 -26.09 -5.86
N LEU A 117 4.54 -25.27 -5.09
CA LEU A 117 5.51 -25.72 -4.09
C LEU A 117 4.88 -26.10 -2.73
N GLY A 118 3.59 -25.81 -2.53
CA GLY A 118 2.91 -26.04 -1.26
C GLY A 118 3.37 -25.09 -0.12
N VAL A 119 3.90 -23.91 -0.45
CA VAL A 119 4.45 -22.96 0.52
C VAL A 119 3.79 -21.58 0.40
N PRO A 120 3.70 -20.80 1.49
CA PRO A 120 3.21 -19.42 1.42
C PRO A 120 4.22 -18.50 0.70
N VAL A 121 3.72 -17.46 0.04
CA VAL A 121 4.53 -16.53 -0.77
C VAL A 121 5.67 -15.88 0.01
N TYR A 122 5.48 -15.56 1.29
CA TYR A 122 6.58 -14.95 2.06
C TYR A 122 7.84 -15.83 2.11
N LYS A 123 7.71 -17.16 1.98
CA LYS A 123 8.85 -18.09 1.88
C LYS A 123 9.62 -17.90 0.57
N LEU A 124 8.91 -17.73 -0.54
CA LEU A 124 9.50 -17.45 -1.85
C LEU A 124 10.26 -16.12 -1.85
N LEU A 125 9.83 -15.18 -1.05
CA LEU A 125 10.44 -13.87 -0.87
C LEU A 125 11.57 -13.84 0.17
N GLY A 126 11.95 -14.98 0.74
CA GLY A 126 13.02 -15.10 1.73
C GLY A 126 12.57 -14.87 3.19
N GLY A 127 11.28 -14.88 3.45
CA GLY A 127 10.73 -14.70 4.79
C GLY A 127 10.94 -15.90 5.72
N ARG A 128 11.02 -15.62 7.01
CA ARG A 128 11.16 -16.64 8.08
C ARG A 128 9.79 -17.17 8.50
N ASP A 129 9.75 -18.40 9.04
CA ASP A 129 8.51 -18.98 9.58
C ASP A 129 7.98 -18.24 10.81
N VAL A 130 8.91 -17.79 11.66
CA VAL A 130 8.59 -17.04 12.88
C VAL A 130 9.29 -15.69 12.79
N PRO A 131 8.55 -14.56 12.66
CA PRO A 131 9.13 -13.24 12.72
C PRO A 131 9.76 -12.96 14.10
N PRO A 132 10.66 -11.96 14.19
CA PRO A 132 11.28 -11.57 15.46
C PRO A 132 10.29 -11.21 16.58
N SER A 133 9.10 -10.73 16.22
CA SER A 133 8.01 -10.42 17.15
C SER A 133 7.34 -11.65 17.77
N GLY A 134 7.66 -12.87 17.28
CA GLY A 134 7.02 -14.10 17.72
C GLY A 134 5.63 -14.36 17.12
N ASP A 135 5.10 -13.42 16.35
CA ASP A 135 3.86 -13.55 15.58
C ASP A 135 4.06 -13.08 14.12
N ARG A 136 3.10 -13.34 13.25
CA ARG A 136 3.07 -12.86 11.86
C ARG A 136 2.08 -11.72 11.65
N GLY A 137 1.78 -10.99 12.72
CA GLY A 137 0.89 -9.84 12.68
C GLY A 137 1.64 -8.57 12.25
N VAL A 138 1.17 -7.91 11.21
CA VAL A 138 1.65 -6.59 10.77
C VAL A 138 0.88 -5.52 11.53
N ARG A 139 1.58 -4.64 12.25
CA ARG A 139 0.96 -3.52 12.97
C ARG A 139 0.45 -2.45 11.98
N LEU A 140 -0.76 -1.98 12.22
CA LEU A 140 -1.51 -1.11 11.31
C LEU A 140 -1.89 0.21 11.97
N LYS A 141 -2.19 1.21 11.13
CA LYS A 141 -2.82 2.48 11.52
C LYS A 141 -4.18 2.63 10.86
N PHE A 142 -5.14 3.19 11.59
CA PHE A 142 -6.44 3.53 11.03
C PHE A 142 -6.43 4.93 10.43
N VAL A 143 -7.05 5.10 9.27
CA VAL A 143 -7.06 6.37 8.53
C VAL A 143 -8.33 7.15 8.82
N VAL A 144 -8.18 8.38 9.28
CA VAL A 144 -9.23 9.39 9.44
C VAL A 144 -9.13 10.39 8.29
N GLY A 145 -10.21 10.61 7.57
CA GLY A 145 -10.29 11.53 6.44
C GLY A 145 -10.22 13.01 6.83
N VAL A 146 -10.31 13.87 5.81
CA VAL A 146 -10.46 15.33 6.00
C VAL A 146 -11.89 15.65 6.42
N GLU A 147 -12.12 15.65 7.71
CA GLU A 147 -13.42 15.87 8.35
C GLU A 147 -13.36 17.09 9.26
N GLU A 148 -14.51 17.58 9.70
CA GLU A 148 -14.59 18.60 10.75
C GLU A 148 -13.89 18.10 12.03
N PRO A 149 -13.21 18.97 12.79
CA PRO A 149 -12.40 18.58 13.95
C PRO A 149 -13.12 17.66 14.95
N ALA A 150 -14.37 17.98 15.29
CA ALA A 150 -15.15 17.18 16.24
C ALA A 150 -15.51 15.79 15.69
N VAL A 151 -15.79 15.67 14.39
CA VAL A 151 -16.11 14.40 13.73
C VAL A 151 -14.88 13.53 13.65
N ALA A 152 -13.73 14.09 13.25
CA ALA A 152 -12.44 13.40 13.21
C ALA A 152 -12.04 12.87 14.60
N ALA A 153 -12.16 13.71 15.62
CA ALA A 153 -11.89 13.35 17.01
C ALA A 153 -12.78 12.19 17.50
N GLN A 154 -14.09 12.27 17.24
CA GLN A 154 -15.04 11.21 17.61
C GLN A 154 -14.71 9.88 16.89
N ARG A 155 -14.39 9.95 15.58
CA ARG A 155 -14.00 8.77 14.80
C ARG A 155 -12.72 8.14 15.34
N ALA A 156 -11.68 8.94 15.58
CA ALA A 156 -10.42 8.47 16.12
C ALA A 156 -10.58 7.81 17.50
N ARG A 157 -11.33 8.44 18.41
CA ARG A 157 -11.65 7.88 19.73
C ARG A 157 -12.34 6.53 19.63
N ARG A 158 -13.38 6.40 18.79
CA ARG A 158 -14.10 5.14 18.56
C ARG A 158 -13.17 4.03 18.09
N MET A 159 -12.16 4.34 17.26
CA MET A 159 -11.20 3.34 16.80
C MET A 159 -10.23 2.94 17.90
N VAL A 160 -9.77 3.87 18.73
CA VAL A 160 -8.93 3.55 19.90
C VAL A 160 -9.69 2.68 20.91
N GLU A 161 -10.98 2.92 21.13
CA GLU A 161 -11.85 2.07 21.96
C GLU A 161 -11.99 0.65 21.39
N ARG A 162 -11.89 0.50 20.05
CA ARG A 162 -11.86 -0.80 19.36
C ARG A 162 -10.49 -1.47 19.33
N GLY A 163 -9.50 -0.91 20.01
CA GLY A 163 -8.16 -1.50 20.16
C GLY A 163 -7.09 -0.95 19.21
N TRP A 164 -7.39 0.00 18.33
CA TRP A 164 -6.39 0.64 17.49
C TRP A 164 -5.42 1.48 18.33
N ARG A 165 -4.13 1.36 18.06
CA ARG A 165 -3.06 2.10 18.75
C ARG A 165 -2.26 3.00 17.81
N ALA A 166 -2.72 3.16 16.57
CA ALA A 166 -2.14 4.08 15.61
C ALA A 166 -3.23 4.69 14.72
N ILE A 167 -3.17 6.00 14.55
CA ILE A 167 -4.11 6.81 13.76
C ILE A 167 -3.32 7.63 12.74
N LYS A 168 -3.78 7.66 11.49
CA LYS A 168 -3.33 8.57 10.44
C LYS A 168 -4.46 9.55 10.11
N VAL A 169 -4.17 10.84 10.07
CA VAL A 169 -5.14 11.88 9.72
C VAL A 169 -4.78 12.48 8.37
N LYS A 170 -5.74 12.52 7.44
CA LYS A 170 -5.57 13.20 6.16
C LYS A 170 -5.60 14.71 6.35
N VAL A 171 -4.65 15.40 5.69
CA VAL A 171 -4.45 16.87 5.72
C VAL A 171 -4.20 17.40 4.31
N GLY A 172 -3.90 18.68 4.14
CA GLY A 172 -3.47 19.25 2.86
C GLY A 172 -4.58 19.55 1.86
N ARG A 173 -5.85 19.48 2.25
CA ARG A 173 -6.99 19.79 1.37
C ARG A 173 -7.38 21.27 1.35
N HIS A 174 -7.15 21.97 2.44
CA HIS A 174 -7.58 23.34 2.60
C HIS A 174 -6.50 24.33 2.15
N GLU A 175 -6.93 25.51 1.71
CA GLU A 175 -6.03 26.58 1.25
C GLU A 175 -5.02 26.99 2.34
N HIS A 176 -5.41 26.91 3.62
CA HIS A 176 -4.52 27.19 4.73
C HIS A 176 -4.48 26.02 5.73
N PRO A 177 -3.28 25.56 6.15
CA PRO A 177 -3.11 24.37 7.02
C PRO A 177 -3.62 24.55 8.46
N ARG A 178 -4.15 25.74 8.86
CA ARG A 178 -4.69 25.98 10.19
C ARG A 178 -5.81 25.02 10.55
N VAL A 179 -6.74 24.77 9.63
CA VAL A 179 -7.86 23.84 9.82
C VAL A 179 -7.36 22.41 10.08
N ASP A 180 -6.26 22.02 9.42
CA ASP A 180 -5.65 20.71 9.62
C ASP A 180 -5.02 20.62 11.03
N VAL A 181 -4.38 21.68 11.50
CA VAL A 181 -3.84 21.74 12.89
C VAL A 181 -4.95 21.66 13.91
N GLU A 182 -6.04 22.40 13.73
CA GLU A 182 -7.23 22.37 14.63
C GLU A 182 -7.82 20.94 14.68
N ARG A 183 -7.95 20.28 13.53
CA ARG A 183 -8.39 18.87 13.43
C ARG A 183 -7.45 17.93 14.19
N LEU A 184 -6.14 18.07 13.98
CA LEU A 184 -5.15 17.24 14.67
C LEU A 184 -5.16 17.46 16.18
N GLN A 185 -5.31 18.69 16.64
CA GLN A 185 -5.41 19.00 18.06
C GLN A 185 -6.61 18.28 18.68
N ALA A 186 -7.79 18.40 18.06
CA ALA A 186 -8.98 17.70 18.51
C ALA A 186 -8.81 16.17 18.53
N VAL A 187 -8.15 15.62 17.50
CA VAL A 187 -7.84 14.18 17.44
C VAL A 187 -6.88 13.79 18.57
N ARG A 188 -5.76 14.52 18.77
CA ARG A 188 -4.78 14.25 19.83
C ARG A 188 -5.41 14.27 21.22
N GLU A 189 -6.24 15.26 21.50
CA GLU A 189 -6.99 15.36 22.77
C GLU A 189 -7.93 14.15 22.95
N ALA A 190 -8.53 13.68 21.86
CA ALA A 190 -9.47 12.56 21.90
C ALA A 190 -8.83 11.19 22.09
N ILE A 191 -7.62 10.98 21.55
CA ILE A 191 -6.91 9.66 21.56
C ILE A 191 -5.87 9.55 22.68
N GLY A 192 -5.48 10.65 23.30
CA GLY A 192 -4.41 10.68 24.32
C GLY A 192 -3.00 10.65 23.74
N PRO A 193 -1.95 10.76 24.58
CA PRO A 193 -0.55 10.88 24.13
C PRO A 193 0.05 9.55 23.65
N ASP A 194 -0.40 8.40 24.14
CA ASP A 194 0.22 7.10 23.92
C ASP A 194 -0.12 6.49 22.53
N VAL A 195 -1.11 7.06 21.83
CA VAL A 195 -1.50 6.57 20.51
C VAL A 195 -0.57 7.17 19.45
N PHE A 196 0.02 6.33 18.60
CA PHE A 196 0.80 6.79 17.46
C PHE A 196 -0.07 7.66 16.54
N LEU A 197 0.36 8.89 16.28
CA LEU A 197 -0.34 9.82 15.40
C LEU A 197 0.55 10.17 14.22
N SER A 198 0.05 10.02 13.01
CA SER A 198 0.68 10.44 11.77
C SER A 198 -0.25 11.28 10.91
N VAL A 199 0.31 12.01 9.97
CA VAL A 199 -0.45 12.81 9.00
C VAL A 199 -0.05 12.47 7.59
N ASP A 200 -0.98 12.66 6.63
CA ASP A 200 -0.75 12.46 5.21
C ASP A 200 -1.40 13.60 4.42
N ALA A 201 -0.57 14.35 3.72
CA ALA A 201 -1.00 15.50 2.92
C ALA A 201 -1.28 15.14 1.44
N ASN A 202 -0.91 13.95 0.98
CA ASN A 202 -0.99 13.54 -0.43
C ASN A 202 -0.51 14.64 -1.40
N GLY A 203 0.60 15.31 -1.05
CA GLY A 203 1.21 16.39 -1.84
C GLY A 203 0.46 17.73 -1.81
N GLY A 204 -0.46 17.91 -0.89
CA GLY A 204 -1.40 19.06 -0.88
C GLY A 204 -0.81 20.38 -0.39
N TYR A 205 0.41 20.44 0.15
CA TYR A 205 1.02 21.66 0.65
C TYR A 205 2.08 22.25 -0.26
N THR A 206 2.24 23.57 -0.21
CA THR A 206 3.47 24.24 -0.61
C THR A 206 4.54 24.02 0.47
N VAL A 207 5.82 24.33 0.15
CA VAL A 207 6.92 24.23 1.12
C VAL A 207 6.64 25.03 2.39
N ASP A 208 6.22 26.30 2.24
CA ASP A 208 5.96 27.16 3.39
C ASP A 208 4.79 26.68 4.25
N GLN A 209 3.72 26.18 3.61
CA GLN A 209 2.58 25.56 4.30
C GLN A 209 3.01 24.32 5.07
N ALA A 210 3.78 23.44 4.45
CA ALA A 210 4.28 22.22 5.06
C ALA A 210 5.19 22.49 6.26
N VAL A 211 6.12 23.45 6.13
CA VAL A 211 7.01 23.86 7.24
C VAL A 211 6.24 24.51 8.38
N TRP A 212 5.27 25.39 8.04
CA TRP A 212 4.41 26.01 9.04
C TRP A 212 3.58 24.95 9.79
N ALA A 213 3.02 23.97 9.08
CA ALA A 213 2.27 22.87 9.67
C ALA A 213 3.16 21.96 10.52
N ALA A 214 4.32 21.53 10.01
CA ALA A 214 5.25 20.67 10.70
C ALA A 214 5.65 21.18 12.10
N SER A 215 5.90 22.48 12.24
CA SER A 215 6.23 23.08 13.54
C SER A 215 5.09 23.02 14.57
N ARG A 216 3.86 22.78 14.14
CA ARG A 216 2.69 22.59 14.99
C ARG A 216 2.40 21.12 15.22
N PHE A 217 2.61 20.31 14.19
CA PHE A 217 2.52 18.84 14.29
C PHE A 217 3.54 18.28 15.29
N GLU A 218 4.73 18.84 15.36
CA GLU A 218 5.74 18.50 16.37
C GLU A 218 5.22 18.70 17.80
N LYS A 219 4.51 19.80 18.07
CA LYS A 219 3.90 20.09 19.39
C LYS A 219 2.76 19.15 19.75
N LEU A 220 2.14 18.54 18.75
CA LEU A 220 1.10 17.53 18.89
C LEU A 220 1.67 16.08 18.87
N GLU A 221 3.00 15.97 18.93
CA GLU A 221 3.71 14.67 18.92
C GLU A 221 3.32 13.80 17.72
N VAL A 222 3.19 14.43 16.53
CA VAL A 222 3.02 13.71 15.28
C VAL A 222 4.32 12.96 14.98
N ALA A 223 4.22 11.66 14.83
CA ALA A 223 5.39 10.78 14.68
C ALA A 223 5.88 10.65 13.22
N LEU A 224 5.04 11.00 12.23
CA LEU A 224 5.36 10.87 10.81
C LEU A 224 4.50 11.81 9.96
N PHE A 225 5.12 12.51 9.02
CA PHE A 225 4.48 13.39 8.06
C PHE A 225 4.67 12.85 6.64
N GLU A 226 3.62 12.26 6.09
CA GLU A 226 3.61 11.62 4.77
C GLU A 226 3.34 12.64 3.66
N GLN A 227 4.11 12.57 2.60
CA GLN A 227 4.04 13.30 1.34
C GLN A 227 3.57 14.75 1.49
N PRO A 228 4.37 15.63 2.11
CA PRO A 228 3.99 17.03 2.36
C PRO A 228 3.78 17.82 1.07
N THR A 229 4.65 17.63 0.07
CA THR A 229 4.67 18.40 -1.17
C THR A 229 4.38 17.53 -2.39
N ARG A 230 4.12 18.15 -3.53
CA ARG A 230 3.79 17.45 -4.79
C ARG A 230 4.80 16.37 -5.13
N ARG A 231 4.30 15.25 -5.66
CA ARG A 231 5.14 14.15 -6.16
C ARG A 231 6.13 14.66 -7.21
N GLY A 232 7.35 14.11 -7.20
CA GLY A 232 8.40 14.45 -8.15
C GLY A 232 9.19 15.71 -7.80
N ASP A 233 8.72 16.53 -6.85
CA ASP A 233 9.47 17.68 -6.37
C ASP A 233 10.32 17.29 -5.14
N HIS A 234 11.43 16.59 -5.40
CA HIS A 234 12.33 16.12 -4.35
C HIS A 234 13.04 17.27 -3.65
N VAL A 235 13.26 18.40 -4.34
CA VAL A 235 13.91 19.61 -3.76
C VAL A 235 12.98 20.23 -2.72
N ALA A 236 11.70 20.43 -3.07
CA ALA A 236 10.70 20.94 -2.13
C ALA A 236 10.55 20.04 -0.90
N MET A 237 10.49 18.72 -1.11
CA MET A 237 10.36 17.76 -0.01
C MET A 237 11.61 17.73 0.89
N ALA A 238 12.82 17.82 0.31
CA ALA A 238 14.07 17.93 1.06
C ALA A 238 14.13 19.22 1.90
N GLU A 239 13.63 20.34 1.36
CA GLU A 239 13.55 21.60 2.11
C GLU A 239 12.59 21.49 3.30
N VAL A 240 11.42 20.85 3.12
CA VAL A 240 10.50 20.57 4.23
C VAL A 240 11.18 19.68 5.27
N ARG A 241 11.82 18.58 4.86
CA ARG A 241 12.52 17.66 5.78
C ARG A 241 13.59 18.38 6.60
N ARG A 242 14.40 19.22 5.98
CA ARG A 242 15.48 19.97 6.66
C ARG A 242 14.94 20.93 7.74
N ARG A 243 13.73 21.44 7.58
CA ARG A 243 13.09 22.43 8.47
C ARG A 243 12.03 21.82 9.40
N SER A 244 11.75 20.51 9.28
CA SER A 244 10.76 19.81 10.08
C SER A 244 11.42 19.10 11.27
N GLY A 245 10.81 19.21 12.46
CA GLY A 245 11.10 18.35 13.60
C GLY A 245 10.37 16.99 13.53
N VAL A 246 9.42 16.85 12.59
CA VAL A 246 8.68 15.60 12.35
C VAL A 246 9.34 14.85 11.19
N PRO A 247 9.61 13.53 11.32
CA PRO A 247 10.15 12.72 10.22
C PRO A 247 9.25 12.78 8.98
N ILE A 248 9.86 12.87 7.80
CA ILE A 248 9.16 12.96 6.51
C ILE A 248 9.12 11.59 5.83
N MET A 249 7.95 11.22 5.33
CA MET A 249 7.75 10.02 4.51
C MET A 249 7.42 10.37 3.07
N ALA A 250 8.09 9.72 2.13
CA ALA A 250 7.80 9.79 0.70
C ALA A 250 6.87 8.64 0.31
N ASP A 251 5.72 8.95 -0.31
CA ASP A 251 4.79 7.98 -0.90
C ASP A 251 4.71 8.18 -2.41
N GLU A 252 3.95 9.14 -2.89
CA GLU A 252 3.73 9.40 -4.32
C GLU A 252 5.01 9.78 -5.08
N SER A 253 6.05 10.14 -4.37
CA SER A 253 7.34 10.47 -4.98
C SER A 253 8.21 9.25 -5.32
N VAL A 254 7.78 8.02 -4.97
CA VAL A 254 8.57 6.80 -5.18
C VAL A 254 7.73 5.72 -5.85
N PHE A 255 7.90 5.52 -7.16
CA PHE A 255 7.32 4.42 -7.94
C PHE A 255 8.35 3.38 -8.33
N THR A 256 9.54 3.81 -8.69
CA THR A 256 10.61 2.98 -9.24
C THR A 256 11.85 2.98 -8.32
N PRO A 257 12.77 2.03 -8.47
CA PRO A 257 14.07 2.09 -7.79
C PRO A 257 14.85 3.38 -8.10
N ARG A 258 14.67 3.95 -9.29
CA ARG A 258 15.27 5.22 -9.67
C ARG A 258 14.72 6.38 -8.84
N ASP A 259 13.39 6.46 -8.69
CA ASP A 259 12.76 7.49 -7.87
C ASP A 259 13.25 7.40 -6.41
N ALA A 260 13.32 6.18 -5.87
CA ALA A 260 13.86 5.95 -4.53
C ALA A 260 15.29 6.46 -4.39
N LEU A 261 16.14 6.19 -5.38
CA LEU A 261 17.52 6.68 -5.40
C LEU A 261 17.58 8.23 -5.45
N GLU A 262 16.72 8.85 -6.23
CA GLU A 262 16.64 10.32 -6.33
C GLU A 262 16.14 10.95 -5.03
N VAL A 263 15.10 10.40 -4.39
CA VAL A 263 14.62 10.82 -3.06
C VAL A 263 15.73 10.70 -2.00
N ILE A 264 16.44 9.58 -1.99
CA ILE A 264 17.55 9.32 -1.06
C ILE A 264 18.69 10.31 -1.29
N ARG A 265 19.13 10.52 -2.53
CA ARG A 265 20.21 11.47 -2.87
C ARG A 265 19.87 12.90 -2.52
N ALA A 266 18.62 13.30 -2.71
CA ALA A 266 18.16 14.63 -2.32
C ALA A 266 18.03 14.80 -0.81
N GLY A 267 18.12 13.73 -0.02
CA GLY A 267 17.82 13.76 1.41
C GLY A 267 16.37 14.18 1.68
N ALA A 268 15.43 13.73 0.83
CA ALA A 268 14.07 14.23 0.83
C ALA A 268 13.12 13.50 1.78
N ALA A 269 13.50 12.32 2.29
CA ALA A 269 12.67 11.54 3.21
C ALA A 269 13.49 10.77 4.25
N ASP A 270 12.90 10.49 5.40
CA ASP A 270 13.38 9.61 6.47
C ASP A 270 12.82 8.19 6.31
N VAL A 271 11.64 8.09 5.69
CA VAL A 271 10.89 6.84 5.50
C VAL A 271 10.34 6.78 4.08
N LEU A 272 10.32 5.58 3.49
CA LEU A 272 9.61 5.32 2.22
C LEU A 272 8.36 4.51 2.50
N SER A 273 7.23 4.94 1.93
CA SER A 273 5.98 4.19 1.87
C SER A 273 6.02 3.28 0.65
N LEU A 274 5.93 1.97 0.85
CA LEU A 274 6.05 0.99 -0.23
C LEU A 274 4.80 0.10 -0.30
N TYR A 275 4.39 -0.29 -1.51
CA TYR A 275 3.39 -1.34 -1.73
C TYR A 275 3.45 -1.89 -3.16
N PRO A 276 3.15 -3.19 -3.37
CA PRO A 276 3.45 -3.90 -4.63
C PRO A 276 2.83 -3.24 -5.86
N GLY A 277 1.57 -2.80 -5.77
CA GLY A 277 0.86 -2.18 -6.90
C GLY A 277 1.62 -0.98 -7.48
N LYS A 278 2.12 -0.11 -6.60
CA LYS A 278 2.89 1.08 -6.97
C LYS A 278 4.22 0.74 -7.67
N HIS A 279 4.88 -0.33 -7.23
CA HIS A 279 6.23 -0.66 -7.67
C HIS A 279 6.29 -1.70 -8.81
N GLY A 280 5.14 -2.23 -9.26
CA GLY A 280 5.06 -3.21 -10.32
C GLY A 280 5.27 -4.66 -9.86
N GLY A 281 5.20 -4.91 -8.54
CA GLY A 281 5.26 -6.23 -7.94
C GLY A 281 5.90 -6.25 -6.55
N MET A 282 5.87 -7.40 -5.91
CA MET A 282 6.49 -7.65 -4.59
C MET A 282 8.01 -7.64 -4.66
N ARG A 283 8.61 -8.24 -5.70
CA ARG A 283 10.06 -8.28 -5.89
C ARG A 283 10.66 -6.90 -6.23
N PRO A 284 10.11 -6.11 -7.16
CA PRO A 284 10.51 -4.72 -7.36
C PRO A 284 10.41 -3.88 -6.08
N MET A 285 9.38 -4.07 -5.29
CA MET A 285 9.23 -3.43 -3.98
C MET A 285 10.37 -3.82 -3.02
N GLN A 286 10.73 -5.10 -2.92
CA GLN A 286 11.87 -5.55 -2.11
C GLN A 286 13.20 -4.93 -2.59
N ALA A 287 13.38 -4.75 -3.89
CA ALA A 287 14.59 -4.11 -4.44
C ALA A 287 14.70 -2.65 -3.94
N ILE A 288 13.58 -1.90 -3.92
CA ILE A 288 13.53 -0.54 -3.35
C ILE A 288 13.83 -0.58 -1.85
N ALA A 289 13.24 -1.51 -1.09
CA ALA A 289 13.47 -1.61 0.34
C ALA A 289 14.95 -1.92 0.69
N ARG A 290 15.63 -2.75 -0.10
CA ARG A 290 17.07 -3.05 0.06
C ARG A 290 17.95 -1.83 -0.29
N LEU A 291 17.58 -1.07 -1.32
CA LEU A 291 18.25 0.18 -1.68
C LEU A 291 18.13 1.20 -0.54
N ALA A 292 16.93 1.37 0.02
CA ALA A 292 16.67 2.24 1.15
C ALA A 292 17.47 1.81 2.40
N GLU A 293 17.51 0.51 2.70
CA GLU A 293 18.28 -0.06 3.81
C GLU A 293 19.76 0.27 3.69
N SER A 294 20.34 0.12 2.49
CA SER A 294 21.74 0.44 2.22
C SER A 294 22.07 1.92 2.44
N ALA A 295 21.08 2.79 2.35
CA ALA A 295 21.18 4.23 2.58
C ALA A 295 20.78 4.66 4.00
N GLY A 296 20.41 3.72 4.88
CA GLY A 296 19.93 4.02 6.22
C GLY A 296 18.51 4.60 6.28
N VAL A 297 17.75 4.54 5.19
CA VAL A 297 16.36 4.99 5.11
C VAL A 297 15.42 3.81 5.43
N LEU A 298 14.48 4.03 6.33
CA LEU A 298 13.51 2.99 6.72
C LEU A 298 12.33 2.94 5.74
N CYS A 299 11.62 1.82 5.76
CA CYS A 299 10.41 1.66 4.97
C CYS A 299 9.22 1.27 5.86
N THR A 300 8.04 1.60 5.39
CA THR A 300 6.77 1.06 5.88
C THR A 300 5.90 0.64 4.70
N ILE A 301 4.76 0.02 4.97
CA ILE A 301 3.81 -0.38 3.94
C ILE A 301 2.71 0.66 3.82
N GLY A 302 2.54 1.21 2.61
CA GLY A 302 1.44 2.09 2.24
C GLY A 302 0.26 1.31 1.67
N SER A 303 -0.76 2.02 1.16
CA SER A 303 -1.93 1.41 0.54
C SER A 303 -2.68 2.43 -0.30
N ASN A 304 -3.35 1.92 -1.32
CA ASN A 304 -4.35 2.63 -2.12
C ASN A 304 -5.75 1.98 -1.96
N LEU A 305 -6.04 1.42 -0.77
CA LEU A 305 -7.25 0.67 -0.41
C LEU A 305 -7.43 -0.60 -1.25
N GLU A 306 -6.42 -1.45 -1.29
CA GLU A 306 -6.45 -2.75 -1.95
C GLU A 306 -7.52 -3.66 -1.33
N ARG A 307 -8.06 -4.59 -2.14
CA ARG A 307 -8.89 -5.69 -1.67
C ARG A 307 -8.01 -6.80 -1.10
N GLU A 308 -8.61 -7.95 -0.84
CA GLU A 308 -7.98 -9.01 -0.06
C GLU A 308 -6.79 -9.67 -0.75
N VAL A 309 -6.79 -9.81 -2.08
CA VAL A 309 -5.70 -10.48 -2.80
C VAL A 309 -4.43 -9.66 -2.74
N ALA A 310 -4.50 -8.37 -3.10
CA ALA A 310 -3.33 -7.50 -3.01
C ALA A 310 -2.94 -7.22 -1.54
N THR A 311 -3.90 -7.12 -0.62
CA THR A 311 -3.59 -6.95 0.82
C THR A 311 -2.88 -8.18 1.37
N ALA A 312 -3.24 -9.41 0.97
CA ALA A 312 -2.49 -10.62 1.32
C ALA A 312 -1.06 -10.56 0.77
N ALA A 313 -0.90 -10.20 -0.51
CA ALA A 313 0.43 -10.01 -1.11
C ALA A 313 1.28 -8.99 -0.36
N MET A 314 0.67 -7.86 0.03
CA MET A 314 1.31 -6.82 0.85
C MET A 314 1.74 -7.36 2.21
N ALA A 315 0.92 -8.18 2.86
CA ALA A 315 1.26 -8.79 4.15
C ALA A 315 2.44 -9.77 3.99
N HIS A 316 2.43 -10.62 2.96
CA HIS A 316 3.54 -11.55 2.67
C HIS A 316 4.87 -10.84 2.44
N VAL A 317 4.89 -9.81 1.58
CA VAL A 317 6.14 -9.08 1.29
C VAL A 317 6.62 -8.26 2.49
N THR A 318 5.71 -7.77 3.33
CA THR A 318 6.05 -7.02 4.54
C THR A 318 6.85 -7.89 5.53
N VAL A 319 6.36 -9.09 5.86
CA VAL A 319 7.06 -9.98 6.80
C VAL A 319 8.32 -10.61 6.21
N ALA A 320 8.44 -10.62 4.88
CA ALA A 320 9.63 -11.11 4.19
C ALA A 320 10.72 -10.04 3.97
N THR A 321 10.46 -8.78 4.35
CA THR A 321 11.37 -7.66 4.03
C THR A 321 11.78 -6.93 5.32
N PRO A 322 12.97 -7.20 5.87
CA PRO A 322 13.38 -6.70 7.20
C PRO A 322 13.38 -5.18 7.35
N ASN A 323 13.62 -4.42 6.26
CA ASN A 323 13.62 -2.96 6.30
C ASN A 323 12.22 -2.33 6.31
N ILE A 324 11.14 -3.12 6.18
CA ILE A 324 9.77 -2.65 6.37
C ILE A 324 9.44 -2.73 7.86
N ARG A 325 9.39 -1.58 8.52
CA ARG A 325 9.36 -1.45 9.98
C ARG A 325 7.98 -1.06 10.51
N CYS A 326 6.96 -1.90 10.28
CA CYS A 326 5.59 -1.61 10.71
C CYS A 326 5.42 -1.53 12.25
N GLU A 327 6.29 -2.12 13.03
CA GLU A 327 6.27 -1.92 14.50
C GLU A 327 6.64 -0.48 14.89
N ARG A 328 7.53 0.17 14.15
CA ARG A 328 7.93 1.56 14.37
C ARG A 328 7.02 2.54 13.64
N PHE A 329 6.66 2.23 12.41
CA PHE A 329 5.81 3.04 11.54
C PHE A 329 4.65 2.16 11.04
N PRO A 330 3.52 2.12 11.78
CA PRO A 330 2.40 1.23 11.45
C PRO A 330 1.93 1.35 10.00
N GLY A 331 1.60 0.21 9.39
CA GLY A 331 1.26 0.10 7.97
C GLY A 331 -0.19 0.45 7.67
N ASP A 332 -0.53 0.46 6.37
CA ASP A 332 -1.86 0.81 5.85
C ASP A 332 -2.63 -0.38 5.24
N LEU A 333 -2.31 -1.65 5.61
CA LEU A 333 -2.98 -2.83 5.04
C LEU A 333 -4.41 -3.00 5.57
N ILE A 334 -5.22 -1.96 5.44
CA ILE A 334 -6.56 -1.88 5.99
C ILE A 334 -7.65 -1.78 4.92
N GLY A 335 -7.29 -1.90 3.64
CA GLY A 335 -8.25 -1.81 2.54
C GLY A 335 -9.50 -2.66 2.77
N PRO A 336 -9.41 -3.97 3.04
CA PRO A 336 -10.56 -4.85 3.27
C PRO A 336 -11.51 -4.39 4.38
N VAL A 337 -11.00 -3.67 5.39
CA VAL A 337 -11.83 -3.13 6.49
C VAL A 337 -12.83 -2.07 6.00
N TYR A 338 -12.52 -1.41 4.89
CA TYR A 338 -13.36 -0.34 4.33
C TYR A 338 -14.50 -0.84 3.43
N PHE A 339 -14.54 -2.13 3.07
CA PHE A 339 -15.55 -2.66 2.17
C PHE A 339 -16.69 -3.36 2.92
N GLU A 340 -17.88 -3.29 2.32
CA GLU A 340 -19.10 -3.90 2.90
C GLU A 340 -19.03 -5.43 2.92
N GLN A 341 -18.39 -6.02 1.91
CA GLN A 341 -18.30 -7.47 1.74
C GLN A 341 -16.87 -7.90 1.42
N PRO A 342 -16.40 -9.02 1.99
CA PRO A 342 -15.12 -9.60 1.61
C PRO A 342 -15.14 -10.13 0.18
N LEU A 343 -13.99 -10.10 -0.47
CA LEU A 343 -13.77 -10.68 -1.80
C LEU A 343 -13.26 -12.13 -1.71
N SER A 344 -12.50 -12.46 -0.65
CA SER A 344 -11.78 -13.72 -0.54
C SER A 344 -12.35 -14.69 0.50
N HIS A 345 -12.00 -15.95 0.31
CA HIS A 345 -12.22 -17.05 1.27
C HIS A 345 -10.87 -17.73 1.58
N PRO A 346 -10.50 -17.92 2.86
CA PRO A 346 -11.10 -17.27 4.02
C PRO A 346 -10.88 -15.75 3.97
N PRO A 347 -11.67 -14.96 4.73
CA PRO A 347 -11.40 -13.54 4.91
C PRO A 347 -10.07 -13.34 5.64
N LEU A 348 -9.42 -12.21 5.39
CA LEU A 348 -8.19 -11.86 6.09
C LEU A 348 -8.44 -11.67 7.60
N ARG A 349 -7.54 -12.20 8.43
CA ARG A 349 -7.66 -12.12 9.89
C ARG A 349 -7.07 -10.82 10.41
N TYR A 350 -7.94 -9.99 10.96
CA TYR A 350 -7.58 -8.78 11.71
C TYR A 350 -7.87 -8.97 13.19
N GLU A 351 -6.91 -8.61 14.05
CA GLU A 351 -7.11 -8.56 15.50
C GLU A 351 -6.59 -7.22 16.02
N ALA A 352 -7.49 -6.41 16.58
CA ALA A 352 -7.20 -5.03 16.96
C ALA A 352 -6.52 -4.25 15.81
N ASP A 353 -5.31 -3.77 16.01
CA ASP A 353 -4.52 -3.02 15.03
C ASP A 353 -3.50 -3.90 14.27
N ARG A 354 -3.78 -5.21 14.10
CA ARG A 354 -2.88 -6.14 13.39
C ARG A 354 -3.61 -6.93 12.31
N LEU A 355 -2.94 -7.08 11.17
CA LEU A 355 -3.28 -8.04 10.14
C LEU A 355 -2.34 -9.23 10.21
N PHE A 356 -2.89 -10.44 10.32
CA PHE A 356 -2.09 -11.67 10.31
C PHE A 356 -1.91 -12.19 8.89
N VAL A 357 -0.66 -12.53 8.55
CA VAL A 357 -0.33 -13.08 7.23
C VAL A 357 -1.00 -14.43 7.04
N PRO A 358 -1.71 -14.66 5.91
CA PRO A 358 -2.32 -15.96 5.62
C PRO A 358 -1.28 -17.10 5.57
N GLU A 359 -1.65 -18.27 6.08
CA GLU A 359 -0.72 -19.40 6.25
C GLU A 359 -0.76 -20.44 5.14
N GLY A 360 -1.75 -20.39 4.24
CA GLY A 360 -1.91 -21.37 3.18
C GLY A 360 -0.85 -21.25 2.06
N PRO A 361 -0.79 -22.24 1.15
CA PRO A 361 0.03 -22.16 -0.04
C PRO A 361 -0.32 -20.93 -0.91
N GLY A 362 0.68 -20.32 -1.51
CA GLY A 362 0.51 -19.10 -2.27
C GLY A 362 0.22 -17.90 -1.36
N LEU A 363 -0.74 -17.08 -1.73
CA LEU A 363 -1.22 -15.95 -0.92
C LEU A 363 -2.16 -16.36 0.22
N GLY A 364 -2.53 -17.65 0.31
CA GLY A 364 -3.40 -18.18 1.36
C GLY A 364 -4.84 -17.68 1.32
N VAL A 365 -5.28 -17.12 0.19
CA VAL A 365 -6.65 -16.66 -0.08
C VAL A 365 -7.17 -17.27 -1.36
N ALA A 366 -8.49 -17.41 -1.47
CA ALA A 366 -9.18 -17.84 -2.68
C ALA A 366 -10.28 -16.84 -3.02
N VAL A 367 -10.58 -16.70 -4.30
CA VAL A 367 -11.70 -15.88 -4.81
C VAL A 367 -12.51 -16.76 -5.73
N ASP A 368 -13.83 -16.81 -5.52
CA ASP A 368 -14.72 -17.58 -6.35
C ASP A 368 -14.62 -17.17 -7.83
N PRO A 369 -14.78 -18.12 -8.75
CA PRO A 369 -14.92 -17.76 -10.16
C PRO A 369 -16.16 -16.87 -10.36
N PRO A 370 -16.15 -15.98 -11.36
CA PRO A 370 -17.33 -15.17 -11.65
C PRO A 370 -18.53 -16.10 -11.91
N VAL A 371 -19.66 -15.74 -11.31
CA VAL A 371 -20.93 -16.43 -11.64
C VAL A 371 -21.22 -16.09 -13.10
N GLY A 372 -21.17 -17.10 -13.97
CA GLY A 372 -21.37 -16.97 -15.42
C GLY A 372 -22.78 -16.53 -15.78
#